data_d782e21ced88e54538a7f82dca98c896
#
_entry.id   d782e21ced88e54538a7f82dca98c896
#
_cell.length_a   1.000
_cell.length_b   1.000
_cell.length_c   1.000
_cell.angle_alpha   90.00
_cell.angle_beta   90.00
_cell.angle_gamma   90.00
#
_symmetry.space_group_name_H-M   'P 1'
#
loop_
_entity.id
_entity.type
_entity.pdbx_description
1 polymer ?
#
loop_
_entity_poly.entity_id
_entity_poly.type
_entity_poly.pdbx_seq_one_letter_code
_entity_poly.pdbx_strand_id
1 'polypeptide(L)'
;MKAKIHKFEQNGTYILLDVNSGAVHVIDKMIYDLMDTFTGENDEETIRAWAHAYPEADIREALGELHELMAREELFAPDIDVPPTFRQHGLVKSLCLMVAQDCNLRCKYCFGDGGSYGQERAVMTPEVGREAIDFLIEKSGPRKHCEVDFFGGEPLMNMKTVKAVTAYARQKEQETGKRFKLTLTTNGMLLNDENIAWLNENDFSLVLSLDGRKEVNDAMRPDVGGHGTYDRIVEHFRRCALSRKGGNYDYRGVYTYLRGTYTHNNLDFTNDVLSMHDAGFDILSLEPVVLKDSPYAITEEDLPRIYAEYDRLVDAYMERRRAGRGFWFFHFNMDLSNGPCVAKRLSGCGAGHEYFAVAENGDLYPCHQFVGREGYKLGDIYEGIT
;
A
#
# COMPACT_ATOMS: atom_id res chain seq x y z
N MET A 1 -19.97 -4.04 25.73
CA MET A 1 -18.62 -3.91 25.10
C MET A 1 -18.25 -2.44 25.10
N LYS A 2 -16.99 -2.07 25.36
CA LYS A 2 -16.59 -0.67 25.26
C LYS A 2 -16.75 -0.23 23.79
N ALA A 3 -17.50 0.84 23.54
CA ALA A 3 -17.64 1.43 22.22
C ALA A 3 -16.25 1.72 21.64
N LYS A 4 -16.04 1.41 20.37
CA LYS A 4 -14.75 1.61 19.69
C LYS A 4 -14.69 3.01 19.10
N ILE A 5 -14.59 3.99 20.00
CA ILE A 5 -14.45 5.41 19.65
C ILE A 5 -13.00 5.82 19.79
N HIS A 6 -12.48 6.56 18.84
CA HIS A 6 -11.18 7.20 18.90
C HIS A 6 -11.34 8.70 18.70
N LYS A 7 -10.94 9.49 19.69
CA LYS A 7 -10.91 10.94 19.60
C LYS A 7 -9.48 11.46 19.72
N PHE A 8 -9.17 12.46 18.94
CA PHE A 8 -7.86 13.11 18.97
C PHE A 8 -7.96 14.57 18.50
N GLU A 9 -6.93 15.33 18.80
CA GLU A 9 -6.77 16.71 18.30
C GLU A 9 -5.57 16.72 17.36
N GLN A 10 -5.73 17.36 16.22
CA GLN A 10 -4.66 17.56 15.24
C GLN A 10 -4.75 18.98 14.67
N ASN A 11 -3.66 19.75 14.81
CA ASN A 11 -3.55 21.12 14.28
C ASN A 11 -4.74 22.04 14.67
N GLY A 12 -5.18 21.97 15.91
CA GLY A 12 -6.31 22.77 16.44
C GLY A 12 -7.69 22.26 16.00
N THR A 13 -7.77 21.10 15.36
CA THR A 13 -9.02 20.47 14.96
C THR A 13 -9.29 19.25 15.82
N TYR A 14 -10.45 19.20 16.47
CA TYR A 14 -10.89 18.05 17.25
C TYR A 14 -11.64 17.06 16.35
N ILE A 15 -11.26 15.81 16.41
CA ILE A 15 -11.78 14.75 15.56
C ILE A 15 -12.31 13.60 16.42
N LEU A 16 -13.47 13.08 16.03
CA LEU A 16 -14.10 11.91 16.61
C LEU A 16 -14.31 10.86 15.51
N LEU A 17 -13.73 9.69 15.69
CA LEU A 17 -13.84 8.55 14.78
C LEU A 17 -14.65 7.45 15.46
N ASP A 18 -15.76 7.05 14.87
CA ASP A 18 -16.40 5.77 15.19
C ASP A 18 -15.74 4.66 14.38
N VAL A 19 -15.07 3.74 15.06
CA VAL A 19 -14.28 2.70 14.42
C VAL A 19 -15.16 1.67 13.70
N ASN A 20 -16.39 1.46 14.14
CA ASN A 20 -17.26 0.45 13.55
C ASN A 20 -17.95 0.93 12.27
N SER A 21 -18.54 2.12 12.29
CA SER A 21 -19.11 2.74 11.08
C SER A 21 -18.06 3.31 10.15
N GLY A 22 -16.90 3.74 10.69
CA GLY A 22 -15.89 4.52 9.98
C GLY A 22 -16.26 5.99 9.82
N ALA A 23 -17.33 6.46 10.49
CA ALA A 23 -17.71 7.85 10.48
C ALA A 23 -16.64 8.73 11.17
N VAL A 24 -16.29 9.84 10.52
CA VAL A 24 -15.31 10.81 11.01
C VAL A 24 -16.01 12.15 11.17
N HIS A 25 -16.06 12.65 12.38
CA HIS A 25 -16.69 13.91 12.73
C HIS A 25 -15.65 14.94 13.14
N VAL A 26 -15.74 16.14 12.57
CA VAL A 26 -15.06 17.31 13.11
C VAL A 26 -15.98 17.90 14.17
N ILE A 27 -15.49 17.98 15.39
CA ILE A 27 -16.24 18.38 16.58
C ILE A 27 -15.61 19.60 17.23
N ASP A 28 -16.33 20.25 18.13
CA ASP A 28 -15.78 21.31 18.95
C ASP A 28 -15.11 20.77 20.23
N LYS A 29 -14.47 21.67 20.97
CA LYS A 29 -13.78 21.33 22.23
C LYS A 29 -14.73 20.79 23.29
N MET A 30 -15.96 21.32 23.38
CA MET A 30 -16.93 20.87 24.35
C MET A 30 -17.33 19.42 24.09
N ILE A 31 -17.73 19.08 22.86
CA ILE A 31 -18.06 17.69 22.49
C ILE A 31 -16.84 16.77 22.71
N TYR A 32 -15.64 17.24 22.35
CA TYR A 32 -14.42 16.48 22.59
C TYR A 32 -14.26 16.12 24.08
N ASP A 33 -14.52 17.08 25.00
CA ASP A 33 -14.42 16.83 26.43
C ASP A 33 -15.57 15.93 26.94
N LEU A 34 -16.82 16.17 26.49
CA LEU A 34 -17.97 15.36 26.90
C LEU A 34 -17.76 13.88 26.61
N MET A 35 -17.05 13.55 25.50
CA MET A 35 -16.74 12.18 25.11
C MET A 35 -15.83 11.43 26.10
N ASP A 36 -15.27 12.09 27.12
CA ASP A 36 -14.55 11.41 28.22
C ASP A 36 -15.48 10.68 29.19
N THR A 37 -16.73 11.15 29.30
CA THR A 37 -17.73 10.60 30.21
C THR A 37 -18.95 10.04 29.52
N PHE A 38 -19.32 10.55 28.35
CA PHE A 38 -20.51 10.14 27.61
C PHE A 38 -20.41 8.70 27.10
N THR A 39 -21.41 7.90 27.39
CA THR A 39 -21.50 6.49 27.00
C THR A 39 -22.73 6.16 26.14
N GLY A 40 -23.58 7.16 25.88
CA GLY A 40 -24.83 7.02 25.13
C GLY A 40 -26.08 6.79 26.02
N GLU A 41 -25.91 6.47 27.30
CA GLU A 41 -27.02 6.18 28.22
C GLU A 41 -26.95 6.96 29.55
N ASN A 42 -25.99 7.91 29.67
CA ASN A 42 -25.66 8.54 30.96
C ASN A 42 -25.64 10.06 30.90
N ASP A 43 -26.60 10.68 30.22
CA ASP A 43 -26.65 12.14 30.00
C ASP A 43 -26.53 12.95 31.29
N GLU A 44 -27.32 12.63 32.32
CA GLU A 44 -27.31 13.34 33.59
C GLU A 44 -25.98 13.23 34.35
N GLU A 45 -25.26 12.14 34.17
CA GLU A 45 -23.91 11.97 34.71
C GLU A 45 -22.91 12.86 33.95
N THR A 46 -22.99 12.86 32.63
CA THR A 46 -22.15 13.70 31.76
C THR A 46 -22.40 15.18 32.01
N ILE A 47 -23.66 15.60 32.15
CA ILE A 47 -23.99 16.98 32.51
C ILE A 47 -23.36 17.36 33.83
N ARG A 48 -23.54 16.55 34.89
CA ARG A 48 -22.95 16.82 36.22
C ARG A 48 -21.43 16.88 36.19
N ALA A 49 -20.81 16.05 35.38
CA ALA A 49 -19.35 16.04 35.26
C ALA A 49 -18.82 17.33 34.64
N TRP A 50 -19.54 17.94 33.70
CA TRP A 50 -19.04 19.04 32.88
C TRP A 50 -19.73 20.40 33.14
N ALA A 51 -20.76 20.46 33.99
CA ALA A 51 -21.44 21.72 34.37
C ALA A 51 -20.53 22.78 35.04
N HIS A 52 -19.34 22.39 35.47
CA HIS A 52 -18.33 23.30 35.97
C HIS A 52 -17.56 24.04 34.86
N ALA A 53 -17.53 23.50 33.65
CA ALA A 53 -16.77 24.03 32.52
C ALA A 53 -17.65 24.63 31.42
N TYR A 54 -18.89 24.15 31.29
CA TYR A 54 -19.81 24.53 30.20
C TYR A 54 -21.23 24.80 30.75
N PRO A 55 -22.01 25.72 30.14
CA PRO A 55 -23.42 25.91 30.46
C PRO A 55 -24.23 24.62 30.25
N GLU A 56 -25.10 24.28 31.22
CA GLU A 56 -25.92 23.06 31.14
C GLU A 56 -26.79 23.01 29.86
N ALA A 57 -27.29 24.15 29.39
CA ALA A 57 -28.09 24.20 28.17
C ALA A 57 -27.29 23.78 26.96
N ASP A 58 -26.03 24.24 26.85
CA ASP A 58 -25.13 23.90 25.72
C ASP A 58 -24.74 22.42 25.77
N ILE A 59 -24.50 21.88 26.97
CA ILE A 59 -24.24 20.44 27.16
C ILE A 59 -25.44 19.61 26.67
N ARG A 60 -26.67 20.00 27.04
CA ARG A 60 -27.89 19.29 26.60
C ARG A 60 -28.11 19.35 25.12
N GLU A 61 -27.81 20.48 24.46
CA GLU A 61 -27.85 20.61 23.01
C GLU A 61 -26.84 19.64 22.34
N ALA A 62 -25.59 19.66 22.80
CA ALA A 62 -24.53 18.77 22.29
C ALA A 62 -24.86 17.27 22.48
N LEU A 63 -25.43 16.90 23.64
CA LEU A 63 -25.90 15.53 23.86
C LEU A 63 -27.01 15.15 22.89
N GLY A 64 -27.92 16.08 22.55
CA GLY A 64 -28.95 15.88 21.53
C GLY A 64 -28.34 15.56 20.16
N GLU A 65 -27.32 16.30 19.75
CA GLU A 65 -26.58 16.03 18.49
C GLU A 65 -25.89 14.67 18.52
N LEU A 66 -25.25 14.30 19.64
CA LEU A 66 -24.61 12.99 19.78
C LEU A 66 -25.65 11.85 19.70
N HIS A 67 -26.83 12.00 20.29
CA HIS A 67 -27.92 11.03 20.14
C HIS A 67 -28.44 10.92 18.70
N GLU A 68 -28.47 12.03 17.94
CA GLU A 68 -28.80 11.97 16.51
C GLU A 68 -27.76 11.17 15.71
N LEU A 69 -26.47 11.33 16.01
CA LEU A 69 -25.42 10.50 15.39
C LEU A 69 -25.57 9.02 15.75
N MET A 70 -25.91 8.73 17.01
CA MET A 70 -26.19 7.34 17.45
C MET A 70 -27.40 6.74 16.70
N ALA A 71 -28.47 7.50 16.53
CA ALA A 71 -29.67 7.06 15.81
C ALA A 71 -29.40 6.76 14.34
N ARG A 72 -28.35 7.38 13.76
CA ARG A 72 -27.87 7.13 12.39
C ARG A 72 -26.79 6.06 12.30
N GLU A 73 -26.44 5.43 13.42
CA GLU A 73 -25.31 4.48 13.52
C GLU A 73 -23.95 5.08 13.09
N GLU A 74 -23.80 6.39 13.23
CA GLU A 74 -22.55 7.13 12.95
C GLU A 74 -21.71 7.36 14.23
N LEU A 75 -22.26 7.04 15.41
CA LEU A 75 -21.61 7.06 16.71
C LEU A 75 -22.08 5.84 17.51
N PHE A 76 -21.15 5.18 18.21
CA PHE A 76 -21.39 3.94 18.95
C PHE A 76 -22.02 2.85 18.08
N ALA A 77 -21.67 2.83 16.80
CA ALA A 77 -22.19 1.85 15.87
C ALA A 77 -21.93 0.41 16.37
N PRO A 78 -22.88 -0.53 16.12
CA PRO A 78 -22.73 -1.92 16.55
C PRO A 78 -21.51 -2.58 15.92
N ASP A 79 -20.99 -3.61 16.57
CA ASP A 79 -19.93 -4.44 16.00
C ASP A 79 -20.41 -5.08 14.70
N ILE A 80 -19.54 -5.06 13.70
CA ILE A 80 -19.80 -5.69 12.41
C ILE A 80 -19.87 -7.21 12.64
N ASP A 81 -21.02 -7.79 12.38
CA ASP A 81 -21.19 -9.25 12.40
C ASP A 81 -20.53 -9.86 11.16
N VAL A 82 -19.48 -10.64 11.41
CA VAL A 82 -18.71 -11.30 10.36
C VAL A 82 -19.23 -12.70 10.17
N PRO A 83 -19.82 -13.00 9.01
CA PRO A 83 -20.29 -14.35 8.74
C PRO A 83 -19.17 -15.39 8.95
N PRO A 84 -19.44 -16.53 9.62
CA PRO A 84 -18.45 -17.61 9.77
C PRO A 84 -17.86 -18.08 8.44
N THR A 85 -18.65 -17.98 7.37
CA THR A 85 -18.25 -18.32 5.99
C THR A 85 -17.16 -17.41 5.41
N PHE A 86 -16.95 -16.21 5.95
CA PHE A 86 -15.90 -15.32 5.49
C PHE A 86 -14.49 -15.93 5.61
N ARG A 87 -14.27 -16.77 6.63
CA ARG A 87 -12.98 -17.45 6.86
C ARG A 87 -12.84 -18.77 6.09
N GLN A 88 -13.92 -19.30 5.50
CA GLN A 88 -13.93 -20.65 4.89
C GLN A 88 -13.60 -20.65 3.39
N HIS A 89 -13.59 -19.50 2.73
CA HIS A 89 -13.34 -19.42 1.31
C HIS A 89 -12.03 -18.68 1.04
N GLY A 90 -10.91 -19.38 1.23
CA GLY A 90 -9.59 -18.95 0.78
C GLY A 90 -9.51 -18.91 -0.74
N LEU A 91 -10.26 -17.98 -1.36
CA LEU A 91 -10.17 -17.74 -2.81
C LEU A 91 -8.94 -16.89 -3.05
N VAL A 92 -8.00 -17.44 -3.81
CA VAL A 92 -6.81 -16.69 -4.22
C VAL A 92 -7.24 -15.56 -5.15
N LYS A 93 -6.90 -14.33 -4.76
CA LYS A 93 -7.19 -13.11 -5.51
C LYS A 93 -6.02 -12.72 -6.39
N SER A 94 -4.80 -12.85 -5.86
CA SER A 94 -3.61 -12.35 -6.51
C SER A 94 -2.37 -13.21 -6.25
N LEU A 95 -1.46 -13.21 -7.22
CA LEU A 95 -0.14 -13.81 -7.12
C LEU A 95 0.95 -12.77 -7.38
N CYS A 96 2.02 -12.85 -6.60
CA CYS A 96 3.27 -12.15 -6.86
C CYS A 96 4.28 -13.13 -7.44
N LEU A 97 4.58 -13.02 -8.70
CA LEU A 97 5.52 -13.89 -9.40
C LEU A 97 6.95 -13.36 -9.23
N MET A 98 7.78 -14.12 -8.55
CA MET A 98 9.20 -13.82 -8.36
C MET A 98 9.98 -14.20 -9.62
N VAL A 99 9.76 -13.43 -10.69
CA VAL A 99 10.27 -13.80 -12.02
C VAL A 99 11.79 -13.77 -12.13
N ALA A 100 12.47 -13.01 -11.27
CA ALA A 100 13.92 -12.99 -11.19
C ALA A 100 14.38 -12.93 -9.74
N GLN A 101 15.00 -13.98 -9.24
CA GLN A 101 15.72 -13.98 -7.96
C GLN A 101 17.16 -13.47 -8.16
N ASP A 102 17.28 -12.35 -8.83
CA ASP A 102 18.49 -11.56 -9.00
C ASP A 102 18.14 -10.09 -9.22
N CYS A 103 19.07 -9.19 -8.93
CA CYS A 103 18.89 -7.77 -9.11
C CYS A 103 20.20 -7.10 -9.56
N ASN A 104 20.09 -6.09 -10.40
CA ASN A 104 21.19 -5.24 -10.83
C ASN A 104 21.48 -4.06 -9.88
N LEU A 105 20.75 -3.96 -8.75
CA LEU A 105 21.03 -3.05 -7.64
C LEU A 105 21.46 -3.80 -6.37
N ARG A 106 22.02 -3.04 -5.42
CA ARG A 106 22.41 -3.49 -4.07
C ARG A 106 21.89 -2.51 -3.03
N CYS A 107 20.56 -2.38 -2.98
CA CYS A 107 19.89 -1.48 -2.03
C CYS A 107 20.22 -1.90 -0.59
N LYS A 108 20.65 -0.97 0.24
CA LYS A 108 21.15 -1.25 1.60
C LYS A 108 20.05 -1.71 2.56
N TYR A 109 18.80 -1.37 2.28
CA TYR A 109 17.62 -1.81 3.04
C TYR A 109 16.89 -3.01 2.41
N CYS A 110 17.47 -3.66 1.39
CA CYS A 110 16.77 -4.67 0.63
C CYS A 110 16.44 -5.90 1.48
N PHE A 111 15.15 -6.16 1.70
CA PHE A 111 14.68 -7.37 2.40
C PHE A 111 14.92 -8.67 1.61
N GLY A 112 15.13 -8.57 0.29
CA GLY A 112 15.41 -9.67 -0.62
C GLY A 112 16.89 -9.90 -0.89
N ASP A 113 17.80 -9.37 -0.06
CA ASP A 113 19.26 -9.55 -0.19
C ASP A 113 19.79 -9.36 -1.62
N GLY A 114 19.48 -8.18 -2.20
CA GLY A 114 19.85 -7.88 -3.60
C GLY A 114 19.21 -8.82 -4.62
N GLY A 115 18.06 -9.39 -4.29
CA GLY A 115 17.24 -10.23 -5.14
C GLY A 115 17.42 -11.73 -4.95
N SER A 116 18.45 -12.19 -4.19
CA SER A 116 18.69 -13.61 -3.93
C SER A 116 17.72 -14.24 -2.94
N TYR A 117 17.14 -13.45 -2.04
CA TYR A 117 16.29 -13.92 -0.93
C TYR A 117 16.98 -14.97 -0.04
N GLY A 118 18.32 -14.88 0.07
CA GLY A 118 19.13 -15.85 0.80
C GLY A 118 19.28 -17.20 0.13
N GLN A 119 18.93 -17.32 -1.16
CA GLN A 119 19.00 -18.53 -1.98
C GLN A 119 19.97 -18.34 -3.15
N GLU A 120 20.14 -19.38 -3.96
CA GLU A 120 20.87 -19.26 -5.23
C GLU A 120 20.11 -18.35 -6.20
N ARG A 121 20.86 -17.56 -6.96
CA ARG A 121 20.28 -16.67 -7.97
C ARG A 121 19.72 -17.47 -9.12
N ALA A 122 18.45 -17.30 -9.40
CA ALA A 122 17.73 -18.00 -10.42
C ALA A 122 16.70 -17.10 -11.13
N VAL A 123 16.12 -17.57 -12.19
CA VAL A 123 15.03 -16.91 -12.88
C VAL A 123 13.90 -17.90 -13.15
N MET A 124 12.68 -17.43 -12.97
CA MET A 124 11.48 -18.23 -13.29
C MET A 124 11.44 -18.54 -14.77
N THR A 125 11.15 -19.81 -15.10
CA THR A 125 10.93 -20.18 -16.50
C THR A 125 9.52 -19.76 -16.97
N PRO A 126 9.30 -19.60 -18.28
CA PRO A 126 7.96 -19.36 -18.81
C PRO A 126 6.95 -20.45 -18.44
N GLU A 127 7.38 -21.68 -18.30
CA GLU A 127 6.56 -22.83 -17.93
C GLU A 127 6.02 -22.68 -16.50
N VAL A 128 6.88 -22.42 -15.53
CA VAL A 128 6.46 -22.16 -14.12
C VAL A 128 5.50 -20.98 -14.07
N GLY A 129 5.77 -19.90 -14.79
CA GLY A 129 4.89 -18.76 -14.85
C GLY A 129 3.50 -19.06 -15.41
N ARG A 130 3.38 -19.95 -16.41
CA ARG A 130 2.09 -20.39 -16.96
C ARG A 130 1.34 -21.26 -15.97
N GLU A 131 2.01 -22.22 -15.33
CA GLU A 131 1.40 -23.05 -14.26
C GLU A 131 0.91 -22.19 -13.10
N ALA A 132 1.60 -21.11 -12.76
CA ALA A 132 1.13 -20.15 -11.75
C ALA A 132 -0.17 -19.43 -12.18
N ILE A 133 -0.34 -19.11 -13.47
CA ILE A 133 -1.60 -18.56 -13.99
C ILE A 133 -2.72 -19.60 -13.90
N ASP A 134 -2.47 -20.86 -14.28
CA ASP A 134 -3.46 -21.93 -14.19
C ASP A 134 -3.85 -22.21 -12.72
N PHE A 135 -2.89 -22.21 -11.80
CA PHE A 135 -3.13 -22.26 -10.36
C PHE A 135 -4.05 -21.11 -9.89
N LEU A 136 -3.77 -19.86 -10.30
CA LEU A 136 -4.59 -18.71 -9.95
C LEU A 136 -6.02 -18.86 -10.49
N ILE A 137 -6.19 -19.34 -11.71
CA ILE A 137 -7.51 -19.60 -12.32
C ILE A 137 -8.29 -20.60 -11.49
N GLU A 138 -7.67 -21.72 -11.11
CA GLU A 138 -8.31 -22.77 -10.29
C GLU A 138 -8.67 -22.24 -8.92
N LYS A 139 -7.70 -21.68 -8.19
CA LYS A 139 -7.88 -21.28 -6.77
C LYS A 139 -8.67 -19.99 -6.59
N SER A 140 -8.90 -19.21 -7.64
CA SER A 140 -9.77 -18.03 -7.58
C SER A 140 -11.27 -18.34 -7.71
N GLY A 141 -11.65 -19.58 -8.04
CA GLY A 141 -13.04 -20.00 -8.12
C GLY A 141 -13.90 -19.08 -9.01
N PRO A 142 -15.04 -18.57 -8.51
CA PRO A 142 -15.94 -17.72 -9.28
C PRO A 142 -15.47 -16.28 -9.47
N ARG A 143 -14.33 -15.88 -8.89
CA ARG A 143 -13.78 -14.52 -8.98
C ARG A 143 -13.43 -14.20 -10.44
N LYS A 144 -13.97 -13.10 -10.96
CA LYS A 144 -13.69 -12.64 -12.33
C LYS A 144 -12.41 -11.84 -12.46
N HIS A 145 -12.08 -11.02 -11.45
CA HIS A 145 -10.92 -10.14 -11.44
C HIS A 145 -9.83 -10.73 -10.56
N CYS A 146 -8.70 -11.03 -11.17
CA CYS A 146 -7.49 -11.51 -10.50
C CYS A 146 -6.34 -10.53 -10.76
N GLU A 147 -5.33 -10.56 -9.91
CA GLU A 147 -4.16 -9.68 -10.02
C GLU A 147 -2.89 -10.53 -10.11
N VAL A 148 -1.96 -10.09 -10.95
CA VAL A 148 -0.63 -10.72 -11.10
C VAL A 148 0.42 -9.63 -11.01
N ASP A 149 1.25 -9.70 -9.97
CA ASP A 149 2.36 -8.79 -9.75
C ASP A 149 3.66 -9.44 -10.22
N PHE A 150 4.33 -8.84 -11.18
CA PHE A 150 5.67 -9.24 -11.58
C PHE A 150 6.70 -8.54 -10.69
N PHE A 151 7.43 -9.36 -9.95
CA PHE A 151 8.34 -8.93 -8.90
C PHE A 151 9.63 -9.77 -8.91
N GLY A 152 10.37 -9.71 -7.81
CA GLY A 152 11.60 -10.44 -7.57
C GLY A 152 12.69 -9.50 -7.08
N GLY A 153 13.93 -9.69 -7.53
CA GLY A 153 14.97 -8.69 -7.42
C GLY A 153 14.70 -7.53 -8.41
N GLU A 154 14.84 -7.82 -9.71
CA GLU A 154 14.44 -6.91 -10.79
C GLU A 154 13.73 -7.68 -11.91
N PRO A 155 12.42 -7.56 -12.08
CA PRO A 155 11.66 -8.35 -13.05
C PRO A 155 12.06 -8.08 -14.50
N LEU A 156 12.53 -6.87 -14.84
CA LEU A 156 12.98 -6.57 -16.21
C LEU A 156 14.24 -7.34 -16.64
N MET A 157 14.95 -7.98 -15.70
CA MET A 157 16.04 -8.91 -16.03
C MET A 157 15.53 -10.20 -16.69
N ASN A 158 14.24 -10.52 -16.55
CA ASN A 158 13.61 -11.69 -17.16
C ASN A 158 12.39 -11.33 -18.01
N MET A 159 12.54 -10.34 -18.88
CA MET A 159 11.47 -9.92 -19.80
C MET A 159 10.94 -11.05 -20.68
N LYS A 160 11.76 -12.08 -20.95
CA LYS A 160 11.31 -13.27 -21.69
C LYS A 160 10.13 -13.94 -20.99
N THR A 161 10.26 -14.21 -19.70
CA THR A 161 9.18 -14.82 -18.90
C THR A 161 8.02 -13.85 -18.69
N VAL A 162 8.27 -12.56 -18.40
CA VAL A 162 7.22 -11.56 -18.30
C VAL A 162 6.35 -11.52 -19.54
N LYS A 163 6.96 -11.46 -20.73
CA LYS A 163 6.24 -11.45 -22.02
C LYS A 163 5.46 -12.76 -22.26
N ALA A 164 6.04 -13.91 -21.96
CA ALA A 164 5.41 -15.21 -22.17
C ALA A 164 4.20 -15.42 -21.24
N VAL A 165 4.33 -15.08 -19.96
CA VAL A 165 3.25 -15.19 -18.97
C VAL A 165 2.12 -14.22 -19.28
N THR A 166 2.45 -12.99 -19.69
CA THR A 166 1.45 -11.99 -20.12
C THR A 166 0.62 -12.49 -21.29
N ALA A 167 1.27 -13.00 -22.34
CA ALA A 167 0.57 -13.53 -23.51
C ALA A 167 -0.34 -14.72 -23.12
N TYR A 168 0.13 -15.59 -22.24
CA TYR A 168 -0.66 -16.71 -21.73
C TYR A 168 -1.85 -16.25 -20.88
N ALA A 169 -1.64 -15.30 -20.00
CA ALA A 169 -2.73 -14.73 -19.19
C ALA A 169 -3.82 -14.10 -20.08
N ARG A 170 -3.45 -13.36 -21.13
CA ARG A 170 -4.39 -12.77 -22.10
C ARG A 170 -5.14 -13.83 -22.91
N GLN A 171 -4.49 -14.94 -23.28
CA GLN A 171 -5.18 -16.07 -23.87
C GLN A 171 -6.20 -16.68 -22.91
N LYS A 172 -5.81 -16.92 -21.65
CA LYS A 172 -6.69 -17.49 -20.62
C LYS A 172 -7.88 -16.60 -20.28
N GLU A 173 -7.76 -15.28 -20.42
CA GLU A 173 -8.91 -14.36 -20.29
C GLU A 173 -10.02 -14.70 -21.30
N GLN A 174 -9.65 -15.04 -22.53
CA GLN A 174 -10.61 -15.40 -23.58
C GLN A 174 -11.25 -16.77 -23.31
N GLU A 175 -10.49 -17.72 -22.76
CA GLU A 175 -10.96 -19.09 -22.49
C GLU A 175 -11.86 -19.17 -21.27
N THR A 176 -11.57 -18.40 -20.21
CA THR A 176 -12.18 -18.55 -18.89
C THR A 176 -13.15 -17.43 -18.51
N GLY A 177 -13.13 -16.31 -19.23
CA GLY A 177 -13.87 -15.09 -18.89
C GLY A 177 -13.33 -14.33 -17.69
N LYS A 178 -12.17 -14.75 -17.14
CA LYS A 178 -11.46 -13.98 -16.10
C LYS A 178 -10.79 -12.75 -16.69
N ARG A 179 -10.37 -11.83 -15.82
CA ARG A 179 -9.63 -10.61 -16.17
C ARG A 179 -8.43 -10.49 -15.25
N PHE A 180 -7.23 -10.37 -15.83
CA PHE A 180 -5.99 -10.21 -15.08
C PHE A 180 -5.52 -8.76 -15.12
N LYS A 181 -5.44 -8.14 -13.94
CA LYS A 181 -4.72 -6.90 -13.76
C LYS A 181 -3.24 -7.23 -13.57
N LEU A 182 -2.40 -6.67 -14.42
CA LEU A 182 -0.96 -6.91 -14.40
C LEU A 182 -0.25 -5.71 -13.79
N THR A 183 0.62 -5.98 -12.83
CA THR A 183 1.46 -4.96 -12.17
C THR A 183 2.93 -5.39 -12.28
N LEU A 184 3.83 -4.45 -12.40
CA LEU A 184 5.27 -4.68 -12.40
C LEU A 184 5.96 -3.63 -11.55
N THR A 185 6.78 -4.08 -10.60
CA THR A 185 7.62 -3.21 -9.77
C THR A 185 9.04 -3.23 -10.30
N THR A 186 9.60 -2.07 -10.64
CA THR A 186 10.95 -1.99 -11.19
C THR A 186 11.80 -0.90 -10.55
N ASN A 187 13.10 -1.16 -10.48
CA ASN A 187 14.09 -0.18 -10.10
C ASN A 187 14.47 0.80 -11.25
N GLY A 188 13.93 0.59 -12.46
CA GLY A 188 14.09 1.48 -13.62
C GLY A 188 15.38 1.35 -14.40
N MET A 189 16.38 0.60 -13.94
CA MET A 189 17.68 0.51 -14.62
C MET A 189 17.59 -0.08 -16.03
N LEU A 190 16.60 -0.96 -16.27
CA LEU A 190 16.34 -1.63 -17.56
C LEU A 190 15.07 -1.11 -18.24
N LEU A 191 14.48 -0.03 -17.76
CA LEU A 191 13.26 0.57 -18.30
C LEU A 191 13.58 1.45 -19.52
N ASN A 192 13.99 0.83 -20.62
CA ASN A 192 14.26 1.47 -21.90
C ASN A 192 12.96 1.71 -22.69
N ASP A 193 13.06 2.42 -23.82
CA ASP A 193 11.89 2.79 -24.64
C ASP A 193 11.12 1.58 -25.19
N GLU A 194 11.82 0.48 -25.54
CA GLU A 194 11.18 -0.77 -25.98
C GLU A 194 10.32 -1.37 -24.86
N ASN A 195 10.90 -1.49 -23.67
CA ASN A 195 10.18 -2.02 -22.50
C ASN A 195 9.01 -1.11 -22.09
N ILE A 196 9.18 0.22 -22.14
CA ILE A 196 8.09 1.17 -21.87
C ILE A 196 6.95 0.98 -22.86
N ALA A 197 7.24 0.94 -24.16
CA ALA A 197 6.24 0.75 -25.21
C ALA A 197 5.47 -0.56 -24.99
N TRP A 198 6.20 -1.66 -24.78
CA TRP A 198 5.58 -2.97 -24.56
C TRP A 198 4.70 -3.02 -23.31
N LEU A 199 5.16 -2.44 -22.19
CA LEU A 199 4.38 -2.38 -20.94
C LEU A 199 3.11 -1.54 -21.11
N ASN A 200 3.17 -0.47 -21.91
CA ASN A 200 2.01 0.36 -22.23
C ASN A 200 0.98 -0.39 -23.10
N GLU A 201 1.46 -1.10 -24.13
CA GLU A 201 0.61 -1.89 -25.03
C GLU A 201 -0.13 -3.03 -24.29
N ASN A 202 0.45 -3.53 -23.21
CA ASN A 202 -0.11 -4.65 -22.43
C ASN A 202 -0.84 -4.20 -21.16
N ASP A 203 -1.16 -2.90 -21.01
CA ASP A 203 -1.93 -2.33 -19.88
C ASP A 203 -1.34 -2.66 -18.49
N PHE A 204 -0.02 -2.58 -18.33
CA PHE A 204 0.63 -2.79 -17.06
C PHE A 204 0.46 -1.59 -16.11
N SER A 205 0.06 -1.85 -14.87
CA SER A 205 0.31 -0.93 -13.76
C SER A 205 1.79 -0.97 -13.37
N LEU A 206 2.40 0.17 -13.10
CA LEU A 206 3.82 0.24 -12.77
C LEU A 206 4.07 0.87 -11.42
N VAL A 207 4.91 0.19 -10.64
CA VAL A 207 5.50 0.71 -9.42
C VAL A 207 6.96 1.02 -9.71
N LEU A 208 7.30 2.31 -9.66
CA LEU A 208 8.62 2.81 -10.02
C LEU A 208 9.38 3.16 -8.73
N SER A 209 10.46 2.44 -8.47
CA SER A 209 11.18 2.54 -7.18
C SER A 209 12.17 3.70 -7.15
N LEU A 210 11.86 4.76 -6.39
CA LEU A 210 12.71 5.95 -6.20
C LEU A 210 12.57 6.49 -4.77
N ASP A 211 13.69 6.73 -4.07
CA ASP A 211 13.66 7.13 -2.65
C ASP A 211 13.63 8.64 -2.42
N GLY A 212 13.46 9.45 -3.47
CA GLY A 212 13.37 10.91 -3.35
C GLY A 212 14.57 11.63 -3.94
N ARG A 213 15.24 12.49 -3.14
CA ARG A 213 16.41 13.27 -3.57
C ARG A 213 17.54 12.38 -4.07
N LYS A 214 18.36 12.93 -4.98
CA LYS A 214 19.48 12.22 -5.59
C LYS A 214 20.43 11.61 -4.55
N GLU A 215 20.84 12.41 -3.58
CA GLU A 215 21.78 11.98 -2.53
C GLU A 215 21.22 10.86 -1.67
N VAL A 216 19.92 10.87 -1.37
CA VAL A 216 19.24 9.82 -0.62
C VAL A 216 19.17 8.54 -1.46
N ASN A 217 18.67 8.66 -2.69
CA ASN A 217 18.54 7.51 -3.59
C ASN A 217 19.90 6.85 -3.87
N ASP A 218 20.92 7.64 -4.22
CA ASP A 218 22.25 7.12 -4.58
C ASP A 218 22.97 6.50 -3.37
N ALA A 219 22.73 7.03 -2.16
CA ALA A 219 23.25 6.45 -0.93
C ALA A 219 22.63 5.08 -0.59
N MET A 220 21.35 4.91 -0.86
CA MET A 220 20.57 3.73 -0.43
C MET A 220 20.38 2.69 -1.53
N ARG A 221 20.44 3.09 -2.81
CA ARG A 221 20.14 2.23 -3.98
C ARG A 221 21.30 2.21 -5.00
N PRO A 222 22.54 1.87 -4.59
CA PRO A 222 23.65 1.72 -5.53
C PRO A 222 23.44 0.55 -6.48
N ASP A 223 24.07 0.62 -7.66
CA ASP A 223 24.18 -0.53 -8.55
C ASP A 223 25.18 -1.57 -7.99
N VAL A 224 25.35 -2.69 -8.70
CA VAL A 224 26.28 -3.76 -8.31
C VAL A 224 27.74 -3.30 -8.25
N GLY A 225 28.08 -2.21 -8.94
CA GLY A 225 29.41 -1.58 -8.92
C GLY A 225 29.56 -0.53 -7.81
N GLY A 226 28.52 -0.27 -7.01
CA GLY A 226 28.53 0.73 -5.96
C GLY A 226 28.29 2.16 -6.44
N HIS A 227 27.86 2.36 -7.70
CA HIS A 227 27.61 3.69 -8.25
C HIS A 227 26.17 4.14 -8.01
N GLY A 228 25.97 5.46 -7.90
CA GLY A 228 24.63 6.06 -7.82
C GLY A 228 23.79 5.77 -9.07
N THR A 229 22.48 5.68 -8.89
CA THR A 229 21.55 5.26 -9.94
C THR A 229 20.53 6.34 -10.33
N TYR A 230 20.37 7.40 -9.52
CA TYR A 230 19.33 8.41 -9.66
C TYR A 230 19.24 9.01 -11.05
N ASP A 231 20.33 9.54 -11.59
CA ASP A 231 20.31 10.25 -12.89
C ASP A 231 19.85 9.36 -14.04
N ARG A 232 20.17 8.06 -13.96
CA ARG A 232 19.77 7.06 -14.97
C ARG A 232 18.29 6.72 -14.85
N ILE A 233 17.84 6.43 -13.64
CA ILE A 233 16.46 5.93 -13.43
C ILE A 233 15.42 7.06 -13.52
N VAL A 234 15.72 8.26 -13.05
CA VAL A 234 14.75 9.38 -13.09
C VAL A 234 14.39 9.77 -14.52
N GLU A 235 15.33 9.70 -15.45
CA GLU A 235 15.06 9.97 -16.86
C GLU A 235 14.17 8.88 -17.49
N HIS A 236 14.45 7.61 -17.20
CA HIS A 236 13.59 6.50 -17.63
C HIS A 236 12.18 6.65 -17.09
N PHE A 237 12.04 7.01 -15.81
CA PHE A 237 10.74 7.20 -15.15
C PHE A 237 9.97 8.38 -15.73
N ARG A 238 10.63 9.49 -16.04
CA ARG A 238 10.00 10.63 -16.71
C ARG A 238 9.44 10.25 -18.08
N ARG A 239 10.22 9.56 -18.91
CA ARG A 239 9.77 9.09 -20.22
C ARG A 239 8.58 8.14 -20.08
N CYS A 240 8.63 7.22 -19.14
CA CYS A 240 7.53 6.32 -18.84
C CYS A 240 6.27 7.09 -18.40
N ALA A 241 6.38 8.01 -17.44
CA ALA A 241 5.27 8.81 -16.97
C ALA A 241 4.67 9.70 -18.08
N LEU A 242 5.51 10.34 -18.89
CA LEU A 242 5.06 11.17 -20.01
C LEU A 242 4.33 10.36 -21.09
N SER A 243 4.78 9.14 -21.38
CA SER A 243 4.12 8.26 -22.35
C SER A 243 2.72 7.82 -21.94
N ARG A 244 2.38 8.02 -20.66
CA ARG A 244 1.10 7.65 -20.04
C ARG A 244 0.19 8.83 -19.75
N LYS A 245 0.69 10.08 -19.85
CA LYS A 245 -0.13 11.29 -19.64
C LYS A 245 -1.21 11.41 -20.71
N GLY A 246 -2.46 11.61 -20.27
CA GLY A 246 -3.62 11.74 -21.18
C GLY A 246 -4.14 10.42 -21.75
N GLY A 247 -3.57 9.29 -21.39
CA GLY A 247 -4.10 7.97 -21.71
C GLY A 247 -5.27 7.59 -20.79
N ASN A 248 -6.11 6.64 -21.24
CA ASN A 248 -7.24 6.12 -20.45
C ASN A 248 -6.79 5.14 -19.34
N TYR A 249 -5.63 5.35 -18.74
CA TYR A 249 -5.06 4.43 -17.76
C TYR A 249 -5.91 4.37 -16.49
N ASP A 250 -6.39 5.53 -16.01
CA ASP A 250 -7.26 5.59 -14.84
C ASP A 250 -8.61 4.88 -15.06
N TYR A 251 -9.14 4.96 -16.28
CA TYR A 251 -10.41 4.31 -16.63
C TYR A 251 -10.33 2.77 -16.61
N ARG A 252 -9.15 2.20 -16.89
CA ARG A 252 -8.90 0.74 -16.84
C ARG A 252 -8.36 0.27 -15.51
N GLY A 253 -8.18 1.16 -14.54
CA GLY A 253 -7.51 0.85 -13.28
C GLY A 253 -6.01 0.56 -13.45
N VAL A 254 -5.41 1.02 -14.55
CA VAL A 254 -3.96 0.99 -14.79
C VAL A 254 -3.35 2.27 -14.22
N TYR A 255 -2.37 2.14 -13.38
CA TYR A 255 -1.72 3.27 -12.73
C TYR A 255 -0.19 3.18 -12.82
N THR A 256 0.44 4.32 -12.63
CA THR A 256 1.90 4.44 -12.49
C THR A 256 2.18 5.36 -11.33
N TYR A 257 2.94 4.88 -10.35
CA TYR A 257 3.34 5.71 -9.23
C TYR A 257 4.78 5.45 -8.80
N LEU A 258 5.39 6.46 -8.20
CA LEU A 258 6.67 6.31 -7.52
C LEU A 258 6.45 5.73 -6.13
N ARG A 259 7.27 4.76 -5.77
CA ARG A 259 7.35 4.22 -4.43
C ARG A 259 8.78 4.26 -3.93
N GLY A 260 8.99 5.03 -2.87
CA GLY A 260 10.27 5.12 -2.19
C GLY A 260 10.22 4.52 -0.78
N THR A 261 11.39 4.48 -0.15
CA THR A 261 11.58 4.03 1.23
C THR A 261 12.38 5.08 1.98
N TYR A 262 11.87 5.54 3.13
CA TYR A 262 12.66 6.35 4.05
C TYR A 262 13.19 5.49 5.19
N THR A 263 14.33 5.89 5.74
CA THR A 263 15.08 5.16 6.76
C THR A 263 15.43 6.10 7.91
N HIS A 264 16.06 5.58 8.95
CA HIS A 264 16.66 6.41 10.01
C HIS A 264 17.53 7.56 9.47
N ASN A 265 18.15 7.38 8.30
CA ASN A 265 19.10 8.35 7.74
C ASN A 265 18.48 9.52 6.99
N ASN A 266 17.19 9.46 6.63
CA ASN A 266 16.46 10.52 5.92
C ASN A 266 15.09 10.79 6.52
N LEU A 267 15.06 11.05 7.81
CA LEU A 267 13.83 11.40 8.54
C LEU A 267 13.25 12.77 8.13
N ASP A 268 13.95 13.56 7.32
CA ASP A 268 13.47 14.76 6.66
C ASP A 268 12.78 14.47 5.31
N PHE A 269 12.04 13.38 5.25
CA PHE A 269 11.46 12.77 4.05
C PHE A 269 10.44 13.64 3.30
N THR A 270 9.91 14.70 3.91
CA THR A 270 9.13 15.71 3.17
C THR A 270 9.92 16.23 1.97
N ASN A 271 11.24 16.47 2.13
CA ASN A 271 12.09 16.95 1.05
C ASN A 271 12.20 15.91 -0.07
N ASP A 272 12.15 14.62 0.26
CA ASP A 272 12.17 13.51 -0.71
C ASP A 272 10.87 13.44 -1.50
N VAL A 273 9.72 13.53 -0.82
CA VAL A 273 8.40 13.58 -1.48
C VAL A 273 8.29 14.80 -2.40
N LEU A 274 8.67 15.97 -1.91
CA LEU A 274 8.61 17.20 -2.70
C LEU A 274 9.56 17.15 -3.91
N SER A 275 10.75 16.58 -3.76
CA SER A 275 11.72 16.37 -4.85
C SER A 275 11.15 15.45 -5.94
N MET A 276 10.47 14.37 -5.56
CA MET A 276 9.79 13.50 -6.53
C MET A 276 8.70 14.25 -7.31
N HIS A 277 7.87 15.05 -6.61
CA HIS A 277 6.86 15.86 -7.27
C HIS A 277 7.48 16.92 -8.19
N ASP A 278 8.53 17.62 -7.75
CA ASP A 278 9.24 18.63 -8.56
C ASP A 278 9.94 18.00 -9.78
N ALA A 279 10.27 16.70 -9.71
CA ALA A 279 10.74 15.93 -10.84
C ALA A 279 9.62 15.58 -11.87
N GLY A 280 8.36 15.93 -11.59
CA GLY A 280 7.22 15.80 -12.49
C GLY A 280 6.35 14.55 -12.27
N PHE A 281 6.37 13.98 -11.07
CA PHE A 281 5.55 12.82 -10.72
C PHE A 281 4.41 13.22 -9.78
N ASP A 282 3.19 12.83 -10.14
CA ASP A 282 1.97 13.28 -9.48
C ASP A 282 1.34 12.23 -8.55
N ILE A 283 1.81 10.97 -8.59
CA ILE A 283 1.32 9.88 -7.74
C ILE A 283 2.50 9.28 -7.00
N LEU A 284 2.53 9.46 -5.68
CA LEU A 284 3.68 9.20 -4.84
C LEU A 284 3.30 8.34 -3.62
N SER A 285 4.20 7.44 -3.26
CA SER A 285 4.19 6.71 -2.00
C SER A 285 5.61 6.71 -1.43
N LEU A 286 5.75 6.94 -0.13
CA LEU A 286 7.03 6.85 0.56
C LEU A 286 6.82 6.13 1.89
N GLU A 287 7.37 4.93 2.01
CA GLU A 287 7.10 4.01 3.10
C GLU A 287 8.27 3.97 4.11
N PRO A 288 8.00 3.78 5.39
CA PRO A 288 9.05 3.50 6.36
C PRO A 288 9.75 2.18 6.03
N VAL A 289 11.06 2.14 6.24
CA VAL A 289 11.81 0.89 6.15
C VAL A 289 11.34 -0.10 7.23
N VAL A 290 11.18 -1.36 6.84
CA VAL A 290 10.86 -2.46 7.77
C VAL A 290 12.12 -3.31 7.95
N LEU A 291 12.97 -2.88 8.87
CA LEU A 291 14.21 -3.58 9.24
C LEU A 291 14.32 -3.68 10.76
N LYS A 292 15.05 -4.70 11.21
CA LYS A 292 15.45 -4.90 12.59
C LYS A 292 16.95 -5.06 12.66
N ASP A 293 17.56 -4.54 13.72
CA ASP A 293 19.01 -4.68 13.98
C ASP A 293 19.89 -4.18 12.82
N SER A 294 19.52 -3.05 12.23
CA SER A 294 20.21 -2.42 11.09
C SER A 294 20.44 -0.94 11.35
N PRO A 295 21.55 -0.35 10.87
CA PRO A 295 21.81 1.09 10.99
C PRO A 295 20.81 1.95 10.19
N TYR A 296 19.97 1.33 9.39
CA TYR A 296 18.91 1.98 8.61
C TYR A 296 17.52 1.83 9.25
N ALA A 297 17.41 0.98 10.28
CA ALA A 297 16.14 0.71 10.96
C ALA A 297 15.62 1.97 11.66
N ILE A 298 14.32 2.17 11.58
CA ILE A 298 13.61 3.18 12.37
C ILE A 298 13.44 2.63 13.80
N THR A 299 13.73 3.48 14.78
CA THR A 299 13.63 3.19 16.20
C THR A 299 12.52 4.00 16.86
N GLU A 300 12.17 3.70 18.11
CA GLU A 300 11.21 4.49 18.87
C GLU A 300 11.68 5.94 19.08
N GLU A 301 13.00 6.16 19.14
CA GLU A 301 13.60 7.49 19.27
C GLU A 301 13.36 8.38 18.05
N ASP A 302 13.12 7.79 16.89
CA ASP A 302 12.84 8.51 15.63
C ASP A 302 11.39 8.97 15.54
N LEU A 303 10.46 8.34 16.28
CA LEU A 303 9.01 8.58 16.13
C LEU A 303 8.60 10.04 16.33
N PRO A 304 9.10 10.79 17.33
CA PRO A 304 8.73 12.20 17.48
C PRO A 304 9.12 13.04 16.25
N ARG A 305 10.27 12.74 15.62
CA ARG A 305 10.70 13.42 14.41
C ARG A 305 9.88 13.02 13.20
N ILE A 306 9.51 11.73 13.10
CA ILE A 306 8.64 11.23 12.03
C ILE A 306 7.26 11.90 12.09
N TYR A 307 6.66 12.03 13.28
CA TYR A 307 5.38 12.73 13.44
C TYR A 307 5.46 14.19 13.02
N ALA A 308 6.47 14.93 13.50
CA ALA A 308 6.69 16.31 13.11
C ALA A 308 6.93 16.45 11.58
N GLU A 309 7.55 15.46 10.97
CA GLU A 309 7.80 15.47 9.54
C GLU A 309 6.54 15.18 8.71
N TYR A 310 5.63 14.34 9.21
CA TYR A 310 4.31 14.19 8.60
C TYR A 310 3.49 15.47 8.70
N ASP A 311 3.52 16.20 9.82
CA ASP A 311 2.85 17.50 9.93
C ASP A 311 3.41 18.49 8.91
N ARG A 312 4.73 18.57 8.77
CA ARG A 312 5.39 19.40 7.76
C ARG A 312 4.99 18.99 6.33
N LEU A 313 4.88 17.69 6.08
CA LEU A 313 4.45 17.18 4.77
C LEU A 313 2.99 17.54 4.48
N VAL A 314 2.09 17.47 5.46
CA VAL A 314 0.69 17.92 5.31
C VAL A 314 0.64 19.39 4.92
N ASP A 315 1.39 20.26 5.61
CA ASP A 315 1.42 21.69 5.31
C ASP A 315 1.89 21.95 3.87
N ALA A 316 3.01 21.35 3.47
CA ALA A 316 3.54 21.48 2.12
C ALA A 316 2.60 20.89 1.05
N TYR A 317 1.95 19.78 1.35
CA TYR A 317 0.94 19.16 0.48
C TYR A 317 -0.25 20.08 0.26
N MET A 318 -0.79 20.66 1.33
CA MET A 318 -1.93 21.59 1.26
C MET A 318 -1.58 22.90 0.57
N GLU A 319 -0.37 23.42 0.78
CA GLU A 319 0.14 24.62 0.08
C GLU A 319 0.19 24.36 -1.43
N ARG A 320 0.79 23.27 -1.88
CA ARG A 320 0.86 22.89 -3.30
C ARG A 320 -0.53 22.70 -3.89
N ARG A 321 -1.43 22.05 -3.16
CA ARG A 321 -2.81 21.84 -3.60
C ARG A 321 -3.57 23.16 -3.78
N ARG A 322 -3.44 24.10 -2.82
CA ARG A 322 -4.05 25.45 -2.93
C ARG A 322 -3.46 26.26 -4.08
N ALA A 323 -2.19 26.05 -4.40
CA ALA A 323 -1.52 26.68 -5.53
C ALA A 323 -1.84 26.03 -6.90
N GLY A 324 -2.76 25.07 -6.98
CA GLY A 324 -3.11 24.37 -8.21
C GLY A 324 -2.04 23.39 -8.72
N ARG A 325 -1.07 23.05 -7.88
CA ARG A 325 0.01 22.08 -8.14
C ARG A 325 -0.08 20.90 -7.19
N GLY A 326 -1.30 20.39 -6.96
CA GLY A 326 -1.53 19.25 -6.10
C GLY A 326 -0.98 17.96 -6.70
N PHE A 327 -0.63 17.01 -5.84
CA PHE A 327 -0.24 15.65 -6.20
C PHE A 327 -0.98 14.64 -5.33
N TRP A 328 -0.97 13.39 -5.70
CA TRP A 328 -1.53 12.30 -4.90
C TRP A 328 -0.42 11.69 -4.03
N PHE A 329 -0.57 11.79 -2.71
CA PHE A 329 0.28 11.09 -1.77
C PHE A 329 -0.51 9.99 -1.07
N PHE A 330 -0.02 8.77 -1.14
CA PHE A 330 -0.77 7.57 -0.78
C PHE A 330 -1.33 7.61 0.64
N HIS A 331 -0.54 8.08 1.62
CA HIS A 331 -0.94 8.13 3.03
C HIS A 331 -2.02 9.19 3.33
N PHE A 332 -2.22 10.19 2.47
CA PHE A 332 -3.19 11.27 2.68
C PHE A 332 -4.51 11.08 1.94
N ASN A 333 -4.62 10.01 1.17
CA ASN A 333 -5.81 9.74 0.37
C ASN A 333 -6.53 8.51 0.92
N MET A 334 -7.43 8.75 1.88
CA MET A 334 -8.30 7.76 2.47
C MET A 334 -9.74 8.03 2.00
N ASP A 335 -10.43 6.98 1.55
CA ASP A 335 -11.86 7.08 1.26
C ASP A 335 -12.63 6.99 2.58
N LEU A 336 -13.28 8.09 2.95
CA LEU A 336 -14.12 8.20 4.14
C LEU A 336 -15.60 7.97 3.85
N SER A 337 -15.99 7.78 2.58
CA SER A 337 -17.41 7.73 2.17
C SER A 337 -18.03 6.33 2.29
N ASN A 338 -17.23 5.26 2.33
CA ASN A 338 -17.70 3.89 2.27
C ASN A 338 -17.55 3.10 3.58
N GLY A 339 -17.19 3.76 4.67
CA GLY A 339 -16.89 3.13 5.95
C GLY A 339 -15.69 2.18 5.90
N PRO A 340 -15.44 1.40 6.96
CA PRO A 340 -14.26 0.55 7.03
C PRO A 340 -14.42 -0.72 6.19
N CYS A 341 -13.34 -1.10 5.51
CA CYS A 341 -13.30 -2.36 4.77
C CYS A 341 -13.23 -3.56 5.73
N VAL A 342 -14.34 -4.30 5.89
CA VAL A 342 -14.43 -5.48 6.76
C VAL A 342 -13.38 -6.54 6.39
N ALA A 343 -13.17 -6.79 5.10
CA ALA A 343 -12.16 -7.74 4.62
C ALA A 343 -10.76 -7.38 5.13
N LYS A 344 -10.35 -6.10 5.01
CA LYS A 344 -9.06 -5.65 5.53
C LYS A 344 -8.93 -5.76 7.06
N ARG A 345 -10.02 -5.59 7.79
CA ARG A 345 -10.01 -5.79 9.25
C ARG A 345 -9.77 -7.25 9.65
N LEU A 346 -10.24 -8.19 8.84
CA LEU A 346 -10.19 -9.62 9.15
C LEU A 346 -8.95 -10.32 8.63
N SER A 347 -8.54 -10.00 7.41
CA SER A 347 -7.43 -10.66 6.71
C SER A 347 -6.22 -9.74 6.47
N GLY A 348 -6.28 -8.48 6.90
CA GLY A 348 -5.21 -7.52 6.64
C GLY A 348 -4.95 -7.34 5.15
N CYS A 349 -3.70 -7.54 4.70
CA CYS A 349 -3.32 -7.47 3.30
C CYS A 349 -3.66 -8.73 2.48
N GLY A 350 -4.21 -9.78 3.12
CA GLY A 350 -4.52 -11.05 2.48
C GLY A 350 -3.34 -12.01 2.31
N ALA A 351 -2.15 -11.66 2.79
CA ALA A 351 -0.96 -12.52 2.69
C ALA A 351 -1.19 -13.91 3.30
N GLY A 352 -0.89 -14.96 2.53
CA GLY A 352 -1.10 -16.36 2.90
C GLY A 352 -2.57 -16.80 2.92
N HIS A 353 -3.49 -15.96 2.44
CA HIS A 353 -4.93 -16.28 2.38
C HIS A 353 -5.53 -15.96 0.99
N GLU A 354 -5.46 -14.71 0.54
CA GLU A 354 -5.94 -14.26 -0.76
C GLU A 354 -4.81 -13.89 -1.73
N TYR A 355 -3.62 -13.69 -1.20
CA TYR A 355 -2.41 -13.27 -1.89
C TYR A 355 -1.25 -14.21 -1.52
N PHE A 356 -0.51 -14.68 -2.55
CA PHE A 356 0.67 -15.54 -2.38
C PHE A 356 1.80 -15.05 -3.28
N ALA A 357 3.03 -15.22 -2.82
CA ALA A 357 4.20 -15.14 -3.69
C ALA A 357 4.53 -16.53 -4.25
N VAL A 358 4.87 -16.57 -5.54
CA VAL A 358 5.34 -17.76 -6.23
C VAL A 358 6.82 -17.59 -6.52
N ALA A 359 7.66 -18.41 -5.93
CA ALA A 359 9.10 -18.43 -6.19
C ALA A 359 9.39 -18.94 -7.63
N GLU A 360 10.63 -18.79 -8.07
CA GLU A 360 11.05 -19.16 -9.44
C GLU A 360 10.86 -20.66 -9.76
N ASN A 361 10.81 -21.50 -8.74
CA ASN A 361 10.62 -22.96 -8.83
C ASN A 361 9.14 -23.39 -8.67
N GLY A 362 8.24 -22.44 -8.37
CA GLY A 362 6.82 -22.71 -8.12
C GLY A 362 6.41 -22.80 -6.66
N ASP A 363 7.34 -22.70 -5.71
CA ASP A 363 7.04 -22.71 -4.27
C ASP A 363 6.16 -21.52 -3.88
N LEU A 364 5.20 -21.77 -2.97
CA LEU A 364 4.26 -20.77 -2.46
C LEU A 364 4.69 -20.21 -1.10
N TYR A 365 4.66 -18.92 -0.96
CA TYR A 365 4.93 -18.18 0.28
C TYR A 365 3.81 -17.18 0.59
N PRO A 366 3.61 -16.77 1.88
CA PRO A 366 2.57 -15.80 2.23
C PRO A 366 2.65 -14.49 1.45
N CYS A 367 3.85 -13.95 1.24
CA CYS A 367 4.11 -12.82 0.35
C CYS A 367 5.61 -12.79 -0.05
N HIS A 368 5.96 -11.87 -0.95
CA HIS A 368 7.33 -11.71 -1.45
C HIS A 368 8.39 -11.46 -0.35
N GLN A 369 8.00 -10.94 0.83
CA GLN A 369 8.95 -10.74 1.94
C GLN A 369 9.34 -12.04 2.67
N PHE A 370 8.60 -13.12 2.47
CA PHE A 370 8.82 -14.40 3.11
C PHE A 370 9.47 -15.44 2.19
N VAL A 371 9.68 -15.11 0.92
CA VAL A 371 10.34 -16.00 -0.04
C VAL A 371 11.71 -16.40 0.49
N GLY A 372 12.02 -17.70 0.42
CA GLY A 372 13.29 -18.28 0.89
C GLY A 372 13.44 -18.40 2.40
N ARG A 373 12.47 -17.92 3.21
CA ARG A 373 12.55 -18.06 4.67
C ARG A 373 12.07 -19.44 5.12
N GLU A 374 12.89 -20.09 5.93
CA GLU A 374 12.57 -21.40 6.54
C GLU A 374 11.26 -21.32 7.34
N GLY A 375 10.40 -22.34 7.19
CA GLY A 375 9.11 -22.43 7.89
C GLY A 375 7.98 -21.59 7.31
N TYR A 376 8.21 -20.80 6.23
CA TYR A 376 7.17 -19.97 5.59
C TYR A 376 6.68 -20.52 4.24
N LYS A 377 7.26 -21.62 3.74
CA LYS A 377 6.71 -22.30 2.56
C LYS A 377 5.34 -22.88 2.87
N LEU A 378 4.33 -22.57 2.06
CA LEU A 378 2.92 -22.97 2.20
C LEU A 378 2.49 -24.05 1.19
N GLY A 379 3.42 -24.65 0.50
CA GLY A 379 3.17 -25.60 -0.58
C GLY A 379 3.79 -25.14 -1.90
N ASP A 380 3.21 -25.55 -3.01
CA ASP A 380 3.65 -25.15 -4.34
C ASP A 380 2.45 -25.09 -5.33
N ILE A 381 2.70 -24.57 -6.53
CA ILE A 381 1.65 -24.42 -7.57
C ILE A 381 1.21 -25.76 -8.18
N TYR A 382 1.91 -26.87 -7.94
CA TYR A 382 1.65 -28.18 -8.52
C TYR A 382 0.80 -29.05 -7.59
N GLU A 383 1.14 -29.10 -6.30
CA GLU A 383 0.45 -29.91 -5.29
C GLU A 383 -0.59 -29.07 -4.52
N GLY A 384 -0.44 -27.75 -4.50
CA GLY A 384 -1.35 -26.83 -3.85
C GLY A 384 -0.85 -26.30 -2.51
N ILE A 385 -1.76 -25.69 -1.75
CA ILE A 385 -1.50 -25.11 -0.43
C ILE A 385 -1.64 -26.22 0.62
N THR A 386 -0.63 -26.37 1.48
CA THR A 386 -0.58 -27.39 2.55
C THR A 386 -0.86 -26.79 3.92
#